data_311afe2821fd6f61788d90c584343e74
#
_entry.id   311afe2821fd6f61788d90c584343e74
#
_cell.length_a   1.000
_cell.length_b   1.000
_cell.length_c   1.000
_cell.angle_alpha   90.00
_cell.angle_beta   90.00
_cell.angle_gamma   90.00
#
_symmetry.space_group_name_H-M   'P 1'
#
loop_
_entity.id
_entity.type
_entity.pdbx_description
1 polymer ?
#
loop_
_entity_poly.entity_id
_entity_poly.type
_entity_poly.pdbx_seq_one_letter_code
_entity_poly.pdbx_strand_id
1 'polypeptide(L)'
;RDVESRTMSSETIFVGARDALIVVDVQRDFCPGGALPVPGGDKVIPVINRLVPYFGRWVYTRDWHPVGHASFSGSPEYRDGTWPPHCVQGTPGADWCDALEIPEEAILVSKGDNPKQEAYSGFQTGCLDLAQCLRKLDVKQLFITGLATEYCVRQTALDARAAGFTVYLVEDAVRGITEKGTEQALKEMEEAGVIRLTSDQLENSGERPLGLHA
;
A
#
# COMPACT_ATOMS: atom_id res chain seq x y z
N ARG A 1 23.22 10.02 -28.67
CA ARG A 1 22.79 10.93 -27.57
C ARG A 1 22.46 10.05 -26.38
N ASP A 2 23.34 10.17 -25.39
CA ASP A 2 23.41 9.30 -24.24
C ASP A 2 22.14 9.45 -23.40
N VAL A 3 21.44 8.34 -23.20
CA VAL A 3 20.43 8.21 -22.15
C VAL A 3 21.22 8.15 -20.86
N GLU A 4 21.30 9.26 -20.15
CA GLU A 4 21.82 9.27 -18.79
C GLU A 4 20.99 8.30 -17.94
N SER A 5 21.59 7.16 -17.65
CA SER A 5 21.16 6.28 -16.58
C SER A 5 21.16 7.12 -15.30
N ARG A 6 19.99 7.57 -14.85
CA ARG A 6 19.82 8.13 -13.51
C ARG A 6 20.20 7.05 -12.53
N THR A 7 21.40 7.16 -12.01
CA THR A 7 21.89 6.37 -10.89
C THR A 7 20.91 6.59 -9.73
N MET A 8 20.17 5.54 -9.34
CA MET A 8 19.42 5.55 -8.10
C MET A 8 20.40 5.85 -6.97
N SER A 9 20.11 6.87 -6.18
CA SER A 9 20.93 7.25 -5.03
C SER A 9 21.12 6.03 -4.13
N SER A 10 22.36 5.67 -3.85
CA SER A 10 22.72 4.61 -2.89
C SER A 10 22.63 5.10 -1.45
N GLU A 11 21.85 6.15 -1.20
CA GLU A 11 21.72 6.76 0.10
C GLU A 11 20.95 5.86 1.06
N THR A 12 21.53 5.59 2.21
CA THR A 12 20.87 4.87 3.29
C THR A 12 19.87 5.78 3.99
N ILE A 13 18.65 5.27 4.17
CA ILE A 13 17.57 5.95 4.89
C ILE A 13 17.36 5.25 6.23
N PHE A 14 17.51 5.99 7.32
CA PHE A 14 17.25 5.48 8.67
C PHE A 14 15.78 5.65 9.03
N VAL A 15 15.12 4.52 9.32
CA VAL A 15 13.73 4.50 9.78
C VAL A 15 13.67 4.85 11.26
N GLY A 16 12.90 5.86 11.64
CA GLY A 16 12.82 6.39 12.99
C GLY A 16 11.40 6.52 13.54
N ALA A 17 11.29 7.22 14.67
CA ALA A 17 10.05 7.31 15.45
C ALA A 17 8.88 8.02 14.74
N ARG A 18 9.16 8.82 13.72
CA ARG A 18 8.14 9.56 12.94
C ARG A 18 7.77 8.91 11.62
N ASP A 19 8.20 7.67 11.43
CA ASP A 19 8.00 6.92 10.21
C ASP A 19 6.94 5.84 10.41
N ALA A 20 6.10 5.64 9.39
CA ALA A 20 5.13 4.56 9.38
C ALA A 20 5.25 3.73 8.11
N LEU A 21 5.09 2.43 8.27
CA LEU A 21 4.97 1.48 7.18
C LEU A 21 3.48 1.37 6.79
N ILE A 22 3.18 1.57 5.51
CA ILE A 22 1.85 1.31 4.96
C ILE A 22 1.91 0.08 4.07
N VAL A 23 1.10 -0.90 4.40
CA VAL A 23 0.95 -2.16 3.65
C VAL A 23 -0.41 -2.15 2.99
N VAL A 24 -0.41 -2.00 1.66
CA VAL A 24 -1.61 -1.82 0.86
C VAL A 24 -2.09 -3.16 0.34
N ASP A 25 -3.28 -3.58 0.76
CA ASP A 25 -4.10 -4.64 0.16
C ASP A 25 -3.38 -5.96 -0.12
N VAL A 26 -2.55 -6.44 0.77
CA VAL A 26 -1.91 -7.76 0.64
C VAL A 26 -2.89 -8.84 1.10
N GLN A 27 -3.94 -9.03 0.29
CA GLN A 27 -5.07 -9.92 0.53
C GLN A 27 -4.99 -11.17 -0.36
N ARG A 28 -5.65 -12.24 0.05
CA ARG A 28 -5.62 -13.52 -0.67
C ARG A 28 -6.09 -13.40 -2.12
N ASP A 29 -7.14 -12.60 -2.38
CA ASP A 29 -7.66 -12.42 -3.74
C ASP A 29 -6.68 -11.70 -4.68
N PHE A 30 -5.73 -10.94 -4.16
CA PHE A 30 -4.70 -10.25 -4.94
C PHE A 30 -3.40 -11.05 -5.07
N CYS A 31 -3.31 -12.20 -4.44
CA CYS A 31 -2.17 -13.11 -4.55
C CYS A 31 -2.45 -14.26 -5.54
N PRO A 32 -1.43 -14.97 -6.03
CA PRO A 32 -1.64 -16.11 -6.93
C PRO A 32 -2.66 -17.11 -6.39
N GLY A 33 -3.64 -17.48 -7.22
CA GLY A 33 -4.77 -18.34 -6.85
C GLY A 33 -6.00 -17.58 -6.34
N GLY A 34 -5.93 -16.29 -6.14
CA GLY A 34 -7.05 -15.44 -5.77
C GLY A 34 -7.94 -15.04 -6.94
N ALA A 35 -9.02 -14.31 -6.66
CA ALA A 35 -10.02 -13.93 -7.66
C ALA A 35 -9.53 -12.84 -8.64
N LEU A 36 -8.60 -12.00 -8.21
CA LEU A 36 -7.98 -10.93 -9.01
C LEU A 36 -6.46 -10.91 -8.76
N PRO A 37 -5.73 -11.93 -9.23
CA PRO A 37 -4.34 -12.11 -8.85
C PRO A 37 -3.43 -11.08 -9.50
N VAL A 38 -2.57 -10.48 -8.70
CA VAL A 38 -1.44 -9.66 -9.17
C VAL A 38 -0.26 -10.60 -9.45
N PRO A 39 0.36 -10.57 -10.65
CA PRO A 39 1.50 -11.43 -10.95
C PRO A 39 2.62 -11.27 -9.93
N GLY A 40 3.00 -12.35 -9.26
CA GLY A 40 4.03 -12.33 -8.21
C GLY A 40 3.64 -11.52 -6.97
N GLY A 41 2.36 -11.29 -6.72
CA GLY A 41 1.88 -10.47 -5.60
C GLY A 41 2.31 -11.01 -4.22
N ASP A 42 2.41 -12.31 -4.08
CA ASP A 42 2.90 -12.97 -2.86
C ASP A 42 4.38 -12.69 -2.56
N LYS A 43 5.17 -12.31 -3.56
CA LYS A 43 6.60 -12.02 -3.41
C LYS A 43 6.89 -10.73 -2.61
N VAL A 44 5.89 -9.87 -2.44
CA VAL A 44 6.04 -8.68 -1.59
C VAL A 44 6.06 -9.05 -0.09
N ILE A 45 5.48 -10.18 0.29
CA ILE A 45 5.30 -10.57 1.70
C ILE A 45 6.62 -10.73 2.44
N PRO A 46 7.62 -11.49 1.95
CA PRO A 46 8.89 -11.61 2.65
C PRO A 46 9.62 -10.27 2.82
N VAL A 47 9.52 -9.37 1.84
CA VAL A 47 10.13 -8.04 1.90
C VAL A 47 9.43 -7.20 2.97
N ILE A 48 8.10 -7.18 2.97
CA ILE A 48 7.31 -6.45 3.96
C ILE A 48 7.60 -6.97 5.37
N ASN A 49 7.54 -8.29 5.59
CA ASN A 49 7.79 -8.89 6.89
C ASN A 49 9.18 -8.53 7.44
N ARG A 50 10.19 -8.49 6.58
CA ARG A 50 11.55 -8.06 6.97
C ARG A 50 11.60 -6.60 7.42
N LEU A 51 10.75 -5.74 6.85
CA LEU A 51 10.68 -4.33 7.20
C LEU A 51 9.85 -4.03 8.45
N VAL A 52 8.87 -4.88 8.79
CA VAL A 52 7.98 -4.66 9.95
C VAL A 52 8.74 -4.27 11.23
N PRO A 53 9.85 -4.94 11.62
CA PRO A 53 10.58 -4.59 12.85
C PRO A 53 11.29 -3.23 12.81
N TYR A 54 11.46 -2.62 11.64
CA TYR A 54 12.12 -1.31 11.50
C TYR A 54 11.23 -0.16 11.96
N PHE A 55 9.91 -0.37 11.95
CA PHE A 55 8.92 0.64 12.23
C PHE A 55 8.32 0.48 13.63
N GLY A 56 7.80 1.58 14.17
CA GLY A 56 6.99 1.58 15.38
C GLY A 56 5.53 1.98 15.13
N ARG A 57 5.18 2.23 13.85
CA ARG A 57 3.81 2.53 13.41
C ARG A 57 3.54 1.80 12.10
N TRP A 58 2.39 1.17 12.01
CA TRP A 58 2.00 0.35 10.86
C TRP A 58 0.55 0.63 10.49
N VAL A 59 0.28 0.68 9.20
CA VAL A 59 -1.07 0.77 8.62
C VAL A 59 -1.22 -0.36 7.61
N TYR A 60 -2.26 -1.15 7.77
CA TYR A 60 -2.62 -2.20 6.82
C TYR A 60 -3.98 -1.89 6.23
N THR A 61 -4.05 -1.74 4.91
CA THR A 61 -5.30 -1.51 4.22
C THR A 61 -5.84 -2.78 3.60
N ARG A 62 -7.13 -2.83 3.40
CA ARG A 62 -7.81 -3.89 2.64
C ARG A 62 -8.99 -3.33 1.86
N ASP A 63 -9.25 -3.93 0.71
CA ASP A 63 -10.55 -3.85 0.06
C ASP A 63 -11.57 -4.68 0.85
N TRP A 64 -12.74 -4.10 1.05
CA TRP A 64 -13.81 -4.72 1.83
C TRP A 64 -15.15 -4.48 1.15
N HIS A 65 -15.34 -5.14 -0.01
CA HIS A 65 -16.48 -4.88 -0.89
C HIS A 65 -17.73 -5.65 -0.48
N PRO A 66 -18.89 -4.98 -0.45
CA PRO A 66 -20.17 -5.70 -0.35
C PRO A 66 -20.44 -6.51 -1.61
N VAL A 67 -21.29 -7.53 -1.48
CA VAL A 67 -21.82 -8.26 -2.63
C VAL A 67 -22.48 -7.28 -3.58
N GLY A 68 -22.19 -7.38 -4.88
CA GLY A 68 -22.76 -6.48 -5.89
C GLY A 68 -22.14 -5.09 -5.95
N HIS A 69 -20.91 -4.91 -5.44
CA HIS A 69 -20.17 -3.65 -5.52
C HIS A 69 -20.10 -3.12 -6.96
N ALA A 70 -20.18 -1.80 -7.12
CA ALA A 70 -20.22 -1.14 -8.43
C ALA A 70 -18.99 -1.41 -9.33
N SER A 71 -17.85 -1.78 -8.76
CA SER A 71 -16.64 -2.13 -9.52
C SER A 71 -16.68 -3.53 -10.15
N PHE A 72 -17.67 -4.36 -9.80
CA PHE A 72 -17.79 -5.72 -10.30
C PHE A 72 -18.51 -5.79 -11.65
N SER A 73 -18.04 -6.68 -12.51
CA SER A 73 -18.64 -6.95 -13.81
C SER A 73 -18.81 -8.44 -14.01
N GLY A 74 -19.96 -8.82 -14.63
CA GLY A 74 -20.17 -10.19 -15.10
C GLY A 74 -19.31 -10.56 -16.32
N SER A 75 -18.74 -9.55 -16.99
CA SER A 75 -17.77 -9.69 -18.09
C SER A 75 -16.55 -8.83 -17.79
N PRO A 76 -15.66 -9.28 -16.90
CA PRO A 76 -14.52 -8.49 -16.47
C PRO A 76 -13.55 -8.17 -17.61
N GLU A 77 -13.16 -6.92 -17.72
CA GLU A 77 -12.11 -6.47 -18.65
C GLU A 77 -10.79 -6.13 -17.91
N TYR A 78 -10.75 -6.36 -16.60
CA TYR A 78 -9.59 -6.12 -15.73
C TYR A 78 -9.06 -4.69 -15.77
N ARG A 79 -9.99 -3.75 -15.79
CA ARG A 79 -9.77 -2.32 -15.71
C ARG A 79 -10.86 -1.66 -14.88
N ASP A 80 -10.70 -0.38 -14.59
CA ASP A 80 -11.59 0.42 -13.76
C ASP A 80 -13.09 0.15 -14.02
N GLY A 81 -13.82 -0.16 -12.96
CA GLY A 81 -15.25 -0.43 -13.01
C GLY A 81 -15.66 -1.77 -13.66
N THR A 82 -14.69 -2.61 -14.01
CA THR A 82 -14.93 -3.87 -14.74
C THR A 82 -14.17 -5.05 -14.13
N TRP A 83 -14.00 -5.05 -12.81
CA TRP A 83 -13.29 -6.12 -12.10
C TRP A 83 -14.17 -7.36 -11.90
N PRO A 84 -13.59 -8.56 -11.84
CA PRO A 84 -14.31 -9.71 -11.29
C PRO A 84 -14.65 -9.46 -9.82
N PRO A 85 -15.68 -10.10 -9.25
CA PRO A 85 -15.91 -10.07 -7.81
C PRO A 85 -14.64 -10.48 -7.06
N HIS A 86 -14.19 -9.63 -6.13
CA HIS A 86 -12.98 -9.83 -5.34
C HIS A 86 -13.11 -9.14 -3.99
N CYS A 87 -12.37 -9.58 -3.01
CA CYS A 87 -12.32 -9.02 -1.66
C CYS A 87 -13.72 -8.76 -1.09
N VAL A 88 -14.63 -9.70 -1.31
CA VAL A 88 -16.02 -9.61 -0.86
C VAL A 88 -16.05 -9.84 0.66
N GLN A 89 -16.76 -8.97 1.35
CA GLN A 89 -16.90 -8.99 2.81
C GLN A 89 -17.26 -10.37 3.34
N GLY A 90 -16.52 -10.83 4.35
CA GLY A 90 -16.77 -12.12 5.00
C GLY A 90 -16.32 -13.34 4.22
N THR A 91 -15.66 -13.18 3.07
CA THR A 91 -15.07 -14.30 2.31
C THR A 91 -13.59 -14.45 2.62
N PRO A 92 -13.03 -15.68 2.48
CA PRO A 92 -11.59 -15.89 2.68
C PRO A 92 -10.71 -15.06 1.74
N GLY A 93 -11.20 -14.73 0.53
CA GLY A 93 -10.48 -13.91 -0.44
C GLY A 93 -10.22 -12.48 0.04
N ALA A 94 -11.09 -11.95 0.90
CA ALA A 94 -10.93 -10.62 1.49
C ALA A 94 -9.94 -10.57 2.67
N ASP A 95 -9.55 -11.72 3.23
CA ASP A 95 -8.59 -11.79 4.33
C ASP A 95 -7.18 -11.42 3.84
N TRP A 96 -6.37 -10.82 4.72
CA TRP A 96 -4.94 -10.69 4.47
C TRP A 96 -4.29 -12.07 4.30
N CYS A 97 -3.22 -12.12 3.51
CA CYS A 97 -2.47 -13.36 3.30
C CYS A 97 -1.92 -13.89 4.63
N ASP A 98 -2.02 -15.21 4.86
CA ASP A 98 -1.62 -15.84 6.13
C ASP A 98 -0.15 -15.63 6.49
N ALA A 99 0.72 -15.56 5.48
CA ALA A 99 2.15 -15.35 5.68
C ALA A 99 2.52 -13.89 6.00
N LEU A 100 1.57 -12.94 5.90
CA LEU A 100 1.80 -11.54 6.20
C LEU A 100 1.83 -11.32 7.71
N GLU A 101 2.93 -10.77 8.22
CA GLU A 101 3.04 -10.38 9.62
C GLU A 101 2.31 -9.06 9.86
N ILE A 102 1.34 -9.06 10.77
CA ILE A 102 0.57 -7.87 11.16
C ILE A 102 0.76 -7.65 12.66
N PRO A 103 1.47 -6.58 13.07
CA PRO A 103 1.59 -6.23 14.48
C PRO A 103 0.22 -6.00 15.14
N GLU A 104 0.09 -6.36 16.41
CA GLU A 104 -1.16 -6.21 17.15
C GLU A 104 -1.63 -4.75 17.20
N GLU A 105 -0.70 -3.81 17.28
CA GLU A 105 -0.96 -2.37 17.36
C GLU A 105 -1.13 -1.71 15.98
N ALA A 106 -1.14 -2.48 14.90
CA ALA A 106 -1.31 -1.92 13.56
C ALA A 106 -2.69 -1.27 13.39
N ILE A 107 -2.71 -0.15 12.67
CA ILE A 107 -3.96 0.48 12.24
C ILE A 107 -4.49 -0.29 11.05
N LEU A 108 -5.69 -0.85 11.19
CA LEU A 108 -6.35 -1.60 10.14
C LEU A 108 -7.39 -0.71 9.45
N VAL A 109 -7.27 -0.58 8.13
CA VAL A 109 -8.12 0.29 7.31
C VAL A 109 -8.87 -0.54 6.29
N SER A 110 -10.19 -0.53 6.36
CA SER A 110 -11.07 -1.12 5.35
C SER A 110 -11.61 -0.03 4.42
N LYS A 111 -11.56 -0.27 3.12
CA LYS A 111 -12.02 0.66 2.08
C LYS A 111 -12.87 -0.06 1.04
N GLY A 112 -13.57 0.72 0.18
CA GLY A 112 -14.43 0.16 -0.85
C GLY A 112 -15.68 -0.53 -0.32
N ASP A 113 -16.14 -0.18 0.87
CA ASP A 113 -17.34 -0.71 1.51
C ASP A 113 -18.65 -0.02 1.04
N ASN A 114 -18.53 1.12 0.38
CA ASN A 114 -19.68 1.75 -0.26
C ASN A 114 -20.05 1.00 -1.56
N PRO A 115 -21.26 0.41 -1.65
CA PRO A 115 -21.62 -0.41 -2.82
C PRO A 115 -21.67 0.35 -4.14
N LYS A 116 -21.75 1.67 -4.09
CA LYS A 116 -21.91 2.54 -5.29
C LYS A 116 -20.64 3.28 -5.68
N GLN A 117 -19.57 3.16 -4.92
CA GLN A 117 -18.37 3.96 -5.10
C GLN A 117 -17.11 3.13 -4.93
N GLU A 118 -16.19 3.26 -5.90
CA GLU A 118 -14.84 2.72 -5.78
C GLU A 118 -13.99 3.56 -4.83
N ALA A 119 -13.07 2.92 -4.11
CA ALA A 119 -12.09 3.58 -3.27
C ALA A 119 -10.76 2.81 -3.33
N TYR A 120 -9.80 3.35 -4.05
CA TYR A 120 -8.47 2.74 -4.17
C TYR A 120 -7.55 3.11 -3.02
N SER A 121 -7.65 4.33 -2.50
CA SER A 121 -6.74 4.86 -1.49
C SER A 121 -7.18 4.53 -0.07
N GLY A 122 -6.19 4.18 0.78
CA GLY A 122 -6.39 4.07 2.23
C GLY A 122 -6.79 5.39 2.92
N PHE A 123 -6.67 6.52 2.23
CA PHE A 123 -7.13 7.83 2.69
C PHE A 123 -8.57 8.16 2.27
N GLN A 124 -9.20 7.32 1.46
CA GLN A 124 -10.57 7.47 0.96
C GLN A 124 -11.52 6.53 1.69
N THR A 125 -11.64 6.67 2.98
CA THR A 125 -12.55 5.87 3.81
C THR A 125 -13.59 6.75 4.49
N GLY A 126 -14.81 6.26 4.62
CA GLY A 126 -15.90 7.02 5.26
C GLY A 126 -15.85 7.03 6.79
N CYS A 127 -15.10 6.12 7.40
CA CYS A 127 -15.12 5.92 8.85
C CYS A 127 -13.85 6.36 9.59
N LEU A 128 -12.74 6.57 8.87
CA LEU A 128 -11.45 6.94 9.46
C LEU A 128 -10.76 8.03 8.65
N ASP A 129 -10.49 9.16 9.29
CA ASP A 129 -9.53 10.15 8.75
C ASP A 129 -8.10 9.68 9.06
N LEU A 130 -7.53 8.89 8.15
CA LEU A 130 -6.20 8.31 8.31
C LEU A 130 -5.12 9.41 8.42
N ALA A 131 -5.24 10.49 7.65
CA ALA A 131 -4.29 11.59 7.71
C ALA A 131 -4.26 12.26 9.08
N GLN A 132 -5.43 12.51 9.67
CA GLN A 132 -5.53 13.08 11.02
C GLN A 132 -4.99 12.10 12.07
N CYS A 133 -5.31 10.80 11.94
CA CYS A 133 -4.82 9.76 12.83
C CYS A 133 -3.28 9.72 12.84
N LEU A 134 -2.66 9.70 11.67
CA LEU A 134 -1.20 9.69 11.54
C LEU A 134 -0.56 10.97 12.07
N ARG A 135 -1.17 12.14 11.86
CA ARG A 135 -0.68 13.41 12.43
C ARG A 135 -0.73 13.42 13.95
N LYS A 136 -1.79 12.90 14.56
CA LYS A 136 -1.90 12.76 16.02
C LYS A 136 -0.83 11.84 16.61
N LEU A 137 -0.36 10.88 15.83
CA LEU A 137 0.74 9.97 16.18
C LEU A 137 2.13 10.56 15.87
N ASP A 138 2.20 11.84 15.48
CA ASP A 138 3.42 12.56 15.04
C ASP A 138 4.14 11.89 13.87
N VAL A 139 3.44 11.15 13.03
CA VAL A 139 3.99 10.58 11.81
C VAL A 139 4.20 11.67 10.77
N LYS A 140 5.36 11.68 10.12
CA LYS A 140 5.75 12.64 9.09
C LYS A 140 6.09 11.99 7.76
N GLN A 141 6.59 10.78 7.79
CA GLN A 141 7.07 10.03 6.64
C GLN A 141 6.34 8.70 6.53
N LEU A 142 5.94 8.37 5.31
CA LEU A 142 5.24 7.13 5.00
C LEU A 142 6.04 6.31 4.01
N PHE A 143 6.19 5.02 4.29
CA PHE A 143 6.84 4.04 3.43
C PHE A 143 5.78 3.10 2.90
N ILE A 144 5.49 3.20 1.60
CA ILE A 144 4.37 2.51 0.97
C ILE A 144 4.84 1.21 0.32
N THR A 145 4.12 0.14 0.62
CA THR A 145 4.30 -1.22 0.12
C THR A 145 2.96 -1.82 -0.27
N GLY A 146 2.96 -2.96 -0.93
CA GLY A 146 1.78 -3.77 -1.17
C GLY A 146 1.33 -3.83 -2.63
N LEU A 147 0.03 -3.92 -2.84
CA LEU A 147 -0.62 -4.27 -4.11
C LEU A 147 -1.79 -3.33 -4.46
N ALA A 148 -2.13 -3.12 -5.71
CA ALA A 148 -1.26 -3.23 -6.89
C ALA A 148 -0.69 -1.86 -7.19
N THR A 149 0.52 -1.83 -7.75
CA THR A 149 1.29 -0.59 -7.98
C THR A 149 0.48 0.47 -8.71
N GLU A 150 -0.21 0.13 -9.81
CA GLU A 150 -0.95 1.07 -10.65
C GLU A 150 -2.35 1.44 -10.15
N TYR A 151 -2.80 0.88 -9.04
CA TYR A 151 -4.14 1.15 -8.47
C TYR A 151 -4.06 1.62 -7.02
N CYS A 152 -4.26 0.72 -6.07
CA CYS A 152 -4.35 1.08 -4.64
C CYS A 152 -3.05 1.66 -4.09
N VAL A 153 -1.90 1.15 -4.50
CA VAL A 153 -0.58 1.69 -4.09
C VAL A 153 -0.42 3.11 -4.61
N ARG A 154 -0.59 3.32 -5.91
CA ARG A 154 -0.49 4.66 -6.53
C ARG A 154 -1.42 5.66 -5.87
N GLN A 155 -2.70 5.34 -5.75
CA GLN A 155 -3.68 6.28 -5.21
C GLN A 155 -3.41 6.59 -3.73
N THR A 156 -3.01 5.60 -2.94
CA THR A 156 -2.61 5.81 -1.53
C THR A 156 -1.40 6.74 -1.45
N ALA A 157 -0.39 6.54 -2.28
CA ALA A 157 0.81 7.39 -2.31
C ALA A 157 0.49 8.83 -2.74
N LEU A 158 -0.33 9.02 -3.77
CA LEU A 158 -0.74 10.35 -4.24
C LEU A 158 -1.53 11.10 -3.19
N ASP A 159 -2.49 10.46 -2.54
CA ASP A 159 -3.30 11.06 -1.48
C ASP A 159 -2.46 11.37 -0.24
N ALA A 160 -1.50 10.53 0.11
CA ALA A 160 -0.55 10.79 1.18
C ALA A 160 0.30 12.04 0.91
N ARG A 161 0.76 12.22 -0.34
CA ARG A 161 1.46 13.44 -0.75
C ARG A 161 0.56 14.66 -0.68
N ALA A 162 -0.66 14.56 -1.18
CA ALA A 162 -1.64 15.65 -1.11
C ALA A 162 -1.97 16.04 0.34
N ALA A 163 -1.93 15.09 1.27
CA ALA A 163 -2.12 15.33 2.70
C ALA A 163 -0.87 15.95 3.40
N GLY A 164 0.26 16.09 2.70
CA GLY A 164 1.46 16.76 3.19
C GLY A 164 2.52 15.86 3.82
N PHE A 165 2.37 14.53 3.70
CA PHE A 165 3.41 13.60 4.15
C PHE A 165 4.58 13.53 3.17
N THR A 166 5.78 13.27 3.69
CA THR A 166 6.86 12.74 2.88
C THR A 166 6.58 11.29 2.58
N VAL A 167 6.61 10.89 1.32
CA VAL A 167 6.22 9.55 0.88
C VAL A 167 7.36 8.88 0.15
N TYR A 168 7.72 7.70 0.63
CA TYR A 168 8.64 6.78 0.00
C TYR A 168 7.87 5.59 -0.56
N LEU A 169 8.20 5.17 -1.77
CA LEU A 169 7.74 3.92 -2.36
C LEU A 169 8.87 2.89 -2.29
N VAL A 170 8.60 1.76 -1.64
CA VAL A 170 9.56 0.66 -1.55
C VAL A 170 9.34 -0.27 -2.76
N GLU A 171 10.14 -0.09 -3.80
CA GLU A 171 9.88 -0.70 -5.12
C GLU A 171 9.91 -2.23 -5.14
N ASP A 172 10.80 -2.84 -4.38
CA ASP A 172 10.88 -4.30 -4.27
C ASP A 172 9.81 -4.90 -3.32
N ALA A 173 8.99 -4.05 -2.71
CA ALA A 173 7.85 -4.43 -1.88
C ALA A 173 6.48 -4.09 -2.50
N VAL A 174 6.44 -3.80 -3.79
CA VAL A 174 5.20 -3.60 -4.56
C VAL A 174 5.19 -4.47 -5.80
N ARG A 175 4.00 -4.78 -6.32
CA ARG A 175 3.81 -5.46 -7.60
C ARG A 175 2.62 -4.88 -8.32
N GLY A 176 2.75 -4.76 -9.64
CA GLY A 176 1.68 -4.30 -10.51
C GLY A 176 1.06 -5.42 -11.34
N ILE A 177 -0.08 -5.14 -11.93
CA ILE A 177 -0.82 -6.07 -12.78
C ILE A 177 -0.16 -6.16 -14.16
N THR A 178 0.24 -5.02 -14.74
CA THR A 178 0.91 -4.95 -16.04
C THR A 178 2.21 -4.16 -15.94
N GLU A 179 3.18 -4.49 -16.77
CA GLU A 179 4.46 -3.76 -16.86
C GLU A 179 4.24 -2.29 -17.24
N LYS A 180 3.47 -2.05 -18.30
CA LYS A 180 3.15 -0.70 -18.76
C LYS A 180 2.40 0.13 -17.72
N GLY A 181 1.41 -0.46 -17.05
CA GLY A 181 0.67 0.23 -15.99
C GLY A 181 1.56 0.54 -14.80
N THR A 182 2.44 -0.36 -14.43
CA THR A 182 3.43 -0.17 -13.37
C THR A 182 4.38 0.99 -13.69
N GLU A 183 4.98 1.02 -14.88
CA GLU A 183 5.87 2.09 -15.32
C GLU A 183 5.19 3.46 -15.30
N GLN A 184 3.96 3.53 -15.83
CA GLN A 184 3.18 4.76 -15.83
C GLN A 184 2.87 5.23 -14.40
N ALA A 185 2.48 4.32 -13.51
CA ALA A 185 2.19 4.64 -12.12
C ALA A 185 3.43 5.13 -11.36
N LEU A 186 4.59 4.51 -11.57
CA LEU A 186 5.85 4.94 -10.98
C LEU A 186 6.21 6.36 -11.40
N LYS A 187 6.03 6.68 -12.68
CA LYS A 187 6.27 8.02 -13.21
C LYS A 187 5.32 9.06 -12.59
N GLU A 188 4.04 8.77 -12.51
CA GLU A 188 3.04 9.65 -11.90
C GLU A 188 3.33 9.92 -10.41
N MET A 189 3.74 8.88 -9.68
CA MET A 189 4.13 9.03 -8.29
C MET A 189 5.38 9.90 -8.12
N GLU A 190 6.43 9.70 -8.95
CA GLU A 190 7.62 10.56 -8.96
C GLU A 190 7.28 12.01 -9.27
N GLU A 191 6.45 12.27 -10.27
CA GLU A 191 6.00 13.62 -10.65
C GLU A 191 5.23 14.30 -9.50
N ALA A 192 4.55 13.55 -8.66
CA ALA A 192 3.88 14.04 -7.46
C ALA A 192 4.81 14.22 -6.25
N GLY A 193 6.09 13.87 -6.38
CA GLY A 193 7.09 14.00 -5.33
C GLY A 193 7.26 12.77 -4.43
N VAL A 194 6.75 11.60 -4.83
CA VAL A 194 7.04 10.34 -4.16
C VAL A 194 8.48 9.95 -4.43
N ILE A 195 9.21 9.56 -3.40
CA ILE A 195 10.62 9.17 -3.49
C ILE A 195 10.70 7.65 -3.61
N ARG A 196 11.31 7.17 -4.68
CA ARG A 196 11.49 5.75 -4.95
C ARG A 196 12.77 5.24 -4.30
N LEU A 197 12.69 4.10 -3.66
CA LEU A 197 13.83 3.40 -3.06
C LEU A 197 13.59 1.88 -3.05
N THR A 198 14.61 1.13 -2.69
CA THR A 198 14.51 -0.32 -2.45
C THR A 198 14.73 -0.63 -0.97
N SER A 199 14.26 -1.79 -0.51
CA SER A 199 14.29 -2.15 0.91
C SER A 199 15.70 -2.26 1.49
N ASP A 200 16.71 -2.55 0.66
CA ASP A 200 18.12 -2.62 1.06
C ASP A 200 18.72 -1.24 1.41
N GLN A 201 18.08 -0.15 1.01
CA GLN A 201 18.46 1.22 1.40
C GLN A 201 17.95 1.61 2.79
N LEU A 202 17.11 0.79 3.42
CA LEU A 202 16.52 1.08 4.72
C LEU A 202 17.31 0.44 5.84
N GLU A 203 17.59 1.22 6.89
CA GLU A 203 18.17 0.75 8.14
C GLU A 203 17.31 1.19 9.33
N ASN A 204 17.26 0.33 10.35
CA ASN A 204 16.57 0.63 11.59
C ASN A 204 17.41 1.57 12.45
N SER A 205 16.93 2.78 12.72
CA SER A 205 17.61 3.72 13.61
C SER A 205 17.64 3.27 15.08
N GLY A 206 16.79 2.32 15.46
CA GLY A 206 16.54 1.95 16.85
C GLY A 206 15.61 2.90 17.60
N GLU A 207 15.26 4.04 17.01
CA GLU A 207 14.30 4.95 17.60
C GLU A 207 12.88 4.37 17.54
N ARG A 208 12.16 4.49 18.64
CA ARG A 208 10.76 4.07 18.74
C ARG A 208 9.86 5.26 19.06
N PRO A 209 8.64 5.31 18.52
CA PRO A 209 7.70 6.33 18.91
C PRO A 209 7.43 6.23 20.42
N LEU A 210 7.26 7.38 21.06
CA LEU A 210 6.81 7.43 22.43
C LEU A 210 5.46 6.71 22.52
N GLY A 211 5.35 5.73 23.42
CA GLY A 211 4.11 5.00 23.63
C GLY A 211 3.01 5.97 24.04
N LEU A 212 1.83 5.79 23.48
CA LEU A 212 0.62 6.28 24.12
C LEU A 212 0.47 5.39 25.37
N HIS A 213 1.01 5.84 26.49
CA HIS A 213 0.65 5.25 27.77
C HIS A 213 -0.84 5.49 27.95
N ALA A 214 -1.57 4.38 28.00
CA ALA A 214 -2.99 4.36 28.29
C ALA A 214 -3.28 4.98 29.66
#